data_539eaa2cd8deac42fa8dc0edb813405c
#
_entry.id   539eaa2cd8deac42fa8dc0edb813405c
#
_cell.length_a   1.000
_cell.length_b   1.000
_cell.length_c   1.000
_cell.angle_alpha   90.00
_cell.angle_beta   90.00
_cell.angle_gamma   90.00
#
_symmetry.space_group_name_H-M   'P 1'
#
loop_
_entity.id
_entity.type
_entity.pdbx_description
1 polymer ?
#
loop_
_entity_poly.entity_id
_entity_poly.type
_entity_poly.pdbx_seq_one_letter_code
_entity_poly.pdbx_strand_id
1 'polypeptide(L)'
;MRNNCNNNQYDYENYDNCRNKREQTHVHEFEGSTMFAEECEDRHNHRFAGVTGEAIRRGNSHVHKLATNTDFVDHYHQICDTTGPAIDVGNGKHVHLVKGYTTCRDGHRHQYIFATLIEAPTVNENDYDC
;
A
#
# COMPACT_ATOMS: atom_id res chain seq x y z
N MET A 1 6.17 -19.09 7.08
CA MET A 1 5.95 -18.39 5.83
C MET A 1 6.59 -17.04 5.84
N ARG A 2 7.24 -16.73 4.81
CA ARG A 2 8.02 -15.53 4.76
C ARG A 2 7.52 -14.62 3.66
N ASN A 3 7.30 -13.39 3.97
CA ASN A 3 6.98 -12.41 2.95
C ASN A 3 8.24 -12.01 2.25
N ASN A 4 8.14 -11.84 0.98
CA ASN A 4 9.29 -11.49 0.19
C ASN A 4 9.08 -10.10 -0.37
N CYS A 5 9.72 -9.15 0.25
CA CYS A 5 9.53 -7.77 -0.13
C CYS A 5 10.57 -7.25 -1.09
N ASN A 6 11.49 -8.09 -1.50
CA ASN A 6 12.48 -7.58 -2.42
C ASN A 6 12.15 -7.95 -3.85
N ASN A 7 10.94 -8.32 -4.11
CA ASN A 7 10.58 -8.58 -5.47
C ASN A 7 10.39 -7.28 -6.21
N ASN A 8 10.22 -7.38 -7.45
CA ASN A 8 10.15 -6.24 -8.31
C ASN A 8 8.74 -5.78 -8.48
N GLN A 9 8.11 -5.47 -7.39
CA GLN A 9 6.75 -5.00 -7.54
C GLN A 9 6.68 -3.69 -8.28
N TYR A 10 7.80 -3.00 -8.37
CA TYR A 10 7.87 -1.81 -9.20
C TYR A 10 8.73 -2.16 -10.39
N ASP A 11 8.11 -2.17 -11.53
CA ASP A 11 8.79 -2.52 -12.75
C ASP A 11 9.22 -1.25 -13.44
N TYR A 12 10.50 -0.95 -13.39
CA TYR A 12 10.99 0.28 -13.97
C TYR A 12 11.50 0.11 -15.38
N GLU A 13 11.35 -1.05 -15.92
CA GLU A 13 11.96 -1.30 -17.21
C GLU A 13 11.38 -0.45 -18.31
N ASN A 14 10.18 0.05 -18.12
CA ASN A 14 9.53 0.79 -19.17
C ASN A 14 9.65 2.27 -19.01
N TYR A 15 10.37 2.72 -18.04
CA TYR A 15 10.37 4.12 -17.75
C TYR A 15 11.18 4.95 -18.71
N ASP A 16 12.15 4.37 -19.31
CA ASP A 16 13.03 5.13 -20.16
C ASP A 16 12.56 5.16 -21.58
N ASN A 17 11.43 4.61 -21.87
CA ASN A 17 10.95 4.57 -23.23
C ASN A 17 9.96 5.67 -23.47
N CYS A 18 10.47 6.86 -23.69
CA CYS A 18 9.59 8.02 -23.83
C CYS A 18 8.73 7.94 -25.05
N ARG A 19 9.11 7.16 -26.03
CA ARG A 19 8.32 7.09 -27.23
C ARG A 19 7.08 6.26 -27.08
N ASN A 20 7.13 5.28 -26.20
CA ASN A 20 5.96 4.49 -25.90
C ASN A 20 5.32 5.07 -24.68
N LYS A 21 4.76 6.22 -24.82
CA LYS A 21 4.18 6.87 -23.72
C LYS A 21 3.34 5.95 -22.92
N ARG A 22 3.68 5.79 -21.69
CA ARG A 22 2.93 5.01 -20.80
C ARG A 22 2.03 5.93 -20.04
N GLU A 23 0.75 5.66 -20.10
CA GLU A 23 -0.18 6.49 -19.41
C GLU A 23 -0.05 6.25 -17.93
N GLN A 24 0.10 7.30 -17.18
CA GLN A 24 0.16 7.19 -15.73
C GLN A 24 -1.23 6.86 -15.22
N THR A 25 -1.33 5.81 -14.42
CA THR A 25 -2.61 5.50 -13.81
C THR A 25 -2.68 6.30 -12.50
N HIS A 26 -2.79 5.62 -11.40
CA HIS A 26 -2.88 6.32 -10.13
C HIS A 26 -2.29 5.42 -9.06
N VAL A 27 -2.00 6.02 -7.93
CA VAL A 27 -1.50 5.31 -6.77
C VAL A 27 -2.32 5.74 -5.57
N HIS A 28 -2.08 5.13 -4.44
CA HIS A 28 -2.78 5.47 -3.20
C HIS A 28 -1.76 5.62 -2.11
N GLU A 29 -1.92 6.67 -1.33
CA GLU A 29 -1.13 6.84 -0.13
C GLU A 29 -1.80 6.07 0.99
N PHE A 30 -1.03 5.65 1.97
CA PHE A 30 -1.59 4.93 3.08
C PHE A 30 -0.76 5.17 4.33
N GLU A 31 -1.42 5.03 5.45
CA GLU A 31 -0.75 5.04 6.74
C GLU A 31 -1.63 4.29 7.72
N GLY A 32 -1.03 3.78 8.75
CA GLY A 32 -1.80 3.03 9.72
C GLY A 32 -0.94 2.50 10.84
N SER A 33 -1.57 1.70 11.67
CA SER A 33 -0.92 1.04 12.79
C SER A 33 -1.26 -0.44 12.71
N THR A 34 -0.28 -1.26 13.07
CA THR A 34 -0.56 -2.69 13.19
C THR A 34 -1.37 -2.92 14.45
N MET A 35 -1.92 -4.12 14.56
CA MET A 35 -2.53 -4.54 15.80
C MET A 35 -1.43 -4.90 16.78
N PHE A 36 -1.81 -4.98 18.03
CA PHE A 36 -0.88 -5.37 19.07
C PHE A 36 -0.47 -6.83 18.90
N ALA A 37 0.74 -7.13 19.32
CA ALA A 37 1.23 -8.49 19.41
C ALA A 37 2.01 -8.62 20.71
N GLU A 38 2.25 -9.86 21.13
CA GLU A 38 2.95 -10.16 22.36
C GLU A 38 2.07 -9.84 23.56
N GLU A 39 2.58 -10.08 24.74
CA GLU A 39 1.77 -9.96 25.92
C GLU A 39 2.49 -9.16 26.98
N CYS A 40 1.71 -8.60 27.88
CA CYS A 40 2.21 -7.91 29.06
C CYS A 40 3.18 -6.82 28.65
N GLU A 41 4.37 -6.83 29.19
CA GLU A 41 5.33 -5.77 28.96
C GLU A 41 5.86 -5.78 27.55
N ASP A 42 5.76 -6.91 26.87
CA ASP A 42 6.22 -6.99 25.50
C ASP A 42 5.16 -6.61 24.48
N ARG A 43 3.97 -6.31 24.94
CA ARG A 43 2.88 -5.99 24.04
C ARG A 43 3.14 -4.65 23.37
N HIS A 44 3.05 -4.67 22.05
CA HIS A 44 3.35 -3.45 21.30
C HIS A 44 2.74 -3.51 19.92
N ASN A 45 2.78 -2.39 19.23
CA ASN A 45 2.39 -2.32 17.82
C ASN A 45 3.33 -1.35 17.11
N HIS A 46 3.15 -1.23 15.82
CA HIS A 46 4.00 -0.39 14.98
C HIS A 46 3.14 0.46 14.08
N ARG A 47 3.71 1.56 13.61
CA ARG A 47 3.07 2.42 12.63
C ARG A 47 3.78 2.26 11.31
N PHE A 48 3.07 2.60 10.25
CA PHE A 48 3.64 2.49 8.91
C PHE A 48 2.97 3.49 8.00
N ALA A 49 3.63 3.75 6.87
CA ALA A 49 3.10 4.67 5.88
C ALA A 49 3.79 4.37 4.55
N GLY A 50 3.17 4.76 3.47
CA GLY A 50 3.77 4.56 2.17
C GLY A 50 2.84 4.95 1.05
N VAL A 51 3.27 4.60 -0.16
CA VAL A 51 2.53 4.84 -1.38
C VAL A 51 2.55 3.55 -2.18
N THR A 52 1.40 3.17 -2.70
CA THR A 52 1.31 1.92 -3.47
C THR A 52 1.93 2.10 -4.85
N GLY A 53 2.11 1.00 -5.55
CA GLY A 53 2.38 1.05 -6.97
C GLY A 53 1.13 1.41 -7.74
N GLU A 54 1.26 1.47 -9.05
CA GLU A 54 0.17 1.86 -9.91
C GLU A 54 -0.85 0.74 -10.03
N ALA A 55 -1.97 1.06 -10.65
CA ALA A 55 -3.09 0.13 -10.77
C ALA A 55 -2.73 -1.09 -11.59
N ILE A 56 -3.16 -2.24 -11.14
CA ILE A 56 -3.00 -3.51 -11.83
C ILE A 56 -4.40 -4.05 -12.08
N ARG A 57 -4.74 -4.19 -13.35
CA ARG A 57 -6.08 -4.63 -13.68
C ARG A 57 -6.34 -6.03 -13.14
N ARG A 58 -7.49 -6.20 -12.55
CA ARG A 58 -7.89 -7.48 -12.02
C ARG A 58 -9.39 -7.63 -12.20
N GLY A 59 -9.81 -8.42 -13.21
CA GLY A 59 -11.22 -8.55 -13.50
C GLY A 59 -11.81 -7.23 -13.94
N ASN A 60 -12.91 -6.87 -13.32
CA ASN A 60 -13.57 -5.60 -13.62
C ASN A 60 -13.07 -4.48 -12.76
N SER A 61 -12.05 -4.70 -11.98
CA SER A 61 -11.54 -3.69 -11.08
C SER A 61 -10.03 -3.65 -11.21
N HIS A 62 -9.37 -3.19 -10.17
CA HIS A 62 -7.91 -3.14 -10.15
C HIS A 62 -7.44 -3.24 -8.71
N VAL A 63 -6.18 -3.55 -8.56
CA VAL A 63 -5.54 -3.65 -7.25
C VAL A 63 -4.21 -2.94 -7.35
N HIS A 64 -3.54 -2.81 -6.22
CA HIS A 64 -2.24 -2.16 -6.14
C HIS A 64 -1.34 -2.98 -5.23
N LYS A 65 -0.07 -3.00 -5.54
CA LYS A 65 0.91 -3.63 -4.67
C LYS A 65 1.52 -2.58 -3.79
N LEU A 66 1.92 -3.00 -2.61
CA LEU A 66 2.55 -2.08 -1.69
C LEU A 66 3.62 -2.79 -0.89
N ALA A 67 4.58 -2.02 -0.43
CA ALA A 67 5.63 -2.51 0.44
C ALA A 67 6.15 -1.35 1.25
N THR A 68 6.38 -1.60 2.52
CA THR A 68 6.94 -0.58 3.39
C THR A 68 7.50 -1.28 4.62
N ASN A 69 8.28 -0.53 5.40
CA ASN A 69 8.75 -1.00 6.68
C ASN A 69 7.96 -0.28 7.76
N THR A 70 7.78 -0.96 8.89
CA THR A 70 7.18 -0.30 10.03
C THR A 70 8.21 0.59 10.70
N ASP A 71 7.74 1.41 11.63
CA ASP A 71 8.67 2.16 12.45
C ASP A 71 9.48 1.19 13.32
N PHE A 72 10.53 1.72 13.88
CA PHE A 72 11.48 0.93 14.69
C PHE A 72 11.09 1.06 16.15
N VAL A 73 10.84 -0.09 16.78
CA VAL A 73 10.62 -0.19 18.20
C VAL A 73 11.45 -1.39 18.64
N ASP A 74 12.75 -1.20 18.79
CA ASP A 74 13.72 -2.26 19.02
C ASP A 74 13.88 -3.17 17.81
N HIS A 75 12.95 -3.13 16.91
CA HIS A 75 12.96 -3.92 15.68
C HIS A 75 11.92 -3.33 14.75
N TYR A 76 11.91 -3.78 13.53
CA TYR A 76 10.88 -3.37 12.59
C TYR A 76 10.44 -4.59 11.80
N HIS A 77 9.29 -4.45 11.17
CA HIS A 77 8.73 -5.49 10.32
C HIS A 77 8.54 -4.91 8.93
N GLN A 78 8.41 -5.79 7.98
CA GLN A 78 8.12 -5.39 6.61
C GLN A 78 6.69 -5.76 6.28
N ILE A 79 6.09 -4.95 5.43
CA ILE A 79 4.76 -5.19 4.91
C ILE A 79 4.87 -5.29 3.41
N CYS A 80 4.44 -6.40 2.85
CA CYS A 80 4.36 -6.61 1.41
C CYS A 80 3.01 -7.20 1.12
N ASP A 81 2.22 -6.50 0.33
CA ASP A 81 0.86 -6.96 0.15
C ASP A 81 0.30 -6.45 -1.17
N THR A 82 -0.87 -6.93 -1.50
CA THR A 82 -1.66 -6.46 -2.63
C THR A 82 -3.00 -6.07 -2.07
N THR A 83 -3.51 -4.92 -2.47
CA THR A 83 -4.78 -4.46 -1.95
C THR A 83 -5.92 -5.31 -2.49
N GLY A 84 -7.09 -5.13 -1.90
CA GLY A 84 -8.32 -5.62 -2.48
C GLY A 84 -8.75 -4.73 -3.62
N PRO A 85 -9.90 -5.03 -4.19
CA PRO A 85 -10.40 -4.22 -5.32
C PRO A 85 -10.86 -2.85 -4.87
N ALA A 86 -11.14 -2.00 -5.83
CA ALA A 86 -11.54 -0.63 -5.58
C ALA A 86 -12.86 -0.58 -4.84
N ILE A 87 -12.96 0.33 -3.90
CA ILE A 87 -14.17 0.59 -3.14
C ILE A 87 -14.55 2.04 -3.38
N ASP A 88 -15.69 2.23 -4.00
CA ASP A 88 -16.16 3.55 -4.37
C ASP A 88 -16.54 4.33 -3.11
N VAL A 89 -16.03 5.56 -3.00
CA VAL A 89 -16.37 6.40 -1.85
C VAL A 89 -17.06 7.68 -2.30
N GLY A 90 -17.53 7.73 -3.55
CA GLY A 90 -18.28 8.88 -4.02
C GLY A 90 -17.42 9.82 -4.82
N ASN A 91 -18.08 10.64 -5.65
CA ASN A 91 -17.42 11.69 -6.44
C ASN A 91 -16.33 11.15 -7.34
N GLY A 92 -16.49 9.91 -7.80
CA GLY A 92 -15.50 9.32 -8.68
C GLY A 92 -14.23 8.89 -7.99
N LYS A 93 -14.21 8.87 -6.67
CA LYS A 93 -13.02 8.51 -5.92
C LYS A 93 -13.17 7.16 -5.28
N HIS A 94 -12.06 6.53 -4.99
CA HIS A 94 -12.10 5.20 -4.41
C HIS A 94 -10.93 4.97 -3.48
N VAL A 95 -11.05 3.91 -2.68
CA VAL A 95 -10.00 3.47 -1.78
C VAL A 95 -9.88 1.96 -1.94
N HIS A 96 -8.90 1.40 -1.28
CA HIS A 96 -8.67 -0.04 -1.28
C HIS A 96 -8.44 -0.52 0.15
N LEU A 97 -8.94 -1.70 0.44
CA LEU A 97 -8.73 -2.30 1.75
C LEU A 97 -7.53 -3.23 1.67
N VAL A 98 -6.76 -3.28 2.76
CA VAL A 98 -5.59 -4.14 2.84
C VAL A 98 -5.64 -4.86 4.17
N LYS A 99 -5.39 -6.17 4.14
CA LYS A 99 -5.50 -6.98 5.33
C LYS A 99 -4.46 -8.09 5.25
N GLY A 100 -3.66 -8.22 6.27
CA GLY A 100 -2.61 -9.22 6.24
C GLY A 100 -1.77 -9.20 7.48
N TYR A 101 -0.56 -9.73 7.35
CA TYR A 101 0.39 -9.85 8.45
C TYR A 101 1.73 -9.31 8.01
N THR A 102 2.43 -8.68 8.93
CA THR A 102 3.81 -8.28 8.69
C THR A 102 4.69 -9.51 8.61
N THR A 103 5.96 -9.31 8.24
CA THR A 103 6.95 -10.36 8.34
C THR A 103 7.14 -10.72 9.81
N CYS A 104 7.68 -11.91 10.02
CA CYS A 104 8.07 -12.34 11.36
C CYS A 104 9.40 -11.74 11.72
N ARG A 105 9.49 -11.22 12.92
CA ARG A 105 10.73 -10.67 13.43
C ARG A 105 10.71 -10.82 14.93
N ASP A 106 11.83 -11.28 15.49
CA ASP A 106 11.91 -11.46 16.93
C ASP A 106 10.81 -12.37 17.46
N GLY A 107 10.47 -13.39 16.67
CA GLY A 107 9.53 -14.40 17.11
C GLY A 107 8.07 -14.02 17.02
N HIS A 108 7.73 -12.92 16.35
CA HIS A 108 6.34 -12.54 16.25
C HIS A 108 6.07 -11.77 14.97
N ARG A 109 4.80 -11.60 14.68
CA ARG A 109 4.33 -10.78 13.57
C ARG A 109 3.08 -10.07 14.03
N HIS A 110 2.70 -9.04 13.30
CA HIS A 110 1.54 -8.23 13.62
C HIS A 110 0.53 -8.33 12.48
N GLN A 111 -0.71 -8.37 12.85
CA GLN A 111 -1.78 -8.30 11.88
C GLN A 111 -2.09 -6.85 11.60
N TYR A 112 -2.56 -6.56 10.41
CA TYR A 112 -3.01 -5.23 10.07
C TYR A 112 -4.25 -5.31 9.21
N ILE A 113 -5.04 -4.25 9.30
CA ILE A 113 -6.16 -4.04 8.39
C ILE A 113 -6.30 -2.53 8.28
N PHE A 114 -6.28 -2.03 7.07
CA PHE A 114 -6.37 -0.60 6.86
C PHE A 114 -6.91 -0.34 5.47
N ALA A 115 -7.36 0.89 5.25
CA ALA A 115 -7.79 1.34 3.94
C ALA A 115 -6.81 2.39 3.46
N THR A 116 -6.55 2.41 2.17
CA THR A 116 -5.74 3.46 1.59
C THR A 116 -6.53 4.76 1.58
N LEU A 117 -5.84 5.85 1.35
CA LEU A 117 -6.51 7.10 1.08
C LEU A 117 -7.03 7.07 -0.35
N ILE A 118 -7.73 8.13 -0.74
CA ILE A 118 -8.24 8.20 -2.10
C ILE A 118 -7.06 8.25 -3.06
N GLU A 119 -7.38 8.07 -4.33
CA GLU A 119 -6.34 7.98 -5.34
C GLU A 119 -5.58 9.28 -5.52
N ALA A 120 -4.35 9.17 -5.93
CA ALA A 120 -3.48 10.28 -6.25
C ALA A 120 -2.85 10.03 -7.60
N PRO A 121 -2.71 11.02 -8.42
CA PRO A 121 -3.13 12.40 -8.19
C PRO A 121 -4.63 12.56 -8.34
N THR A 122 -5.19 13.47 -7.58
CA THR A 122 -6.60 13.82 -7.78
C THR A 122 -6.68 14.90 -8.83
N VAL A 123 -7.78 14.89 -9.54
CA VAL A 123 -8.01 15.88 -10.57
C VAL A 123 -9.11 16.79 -10.09
N ASN A 124 -8.83 18.07 -10.11
CA ASN A 124 -9.81 19.06 -9.74
C ASN A 124 -10.64 19.40 -10.95
N GLU A 125 -11.93 19.26 -10.86
CA GLU A 125 -12.78 19.51 -11.99
C GLU A 125 -12.75 20.94 -12.43
N ASN A 126 -12.30 21.81 -11.58
CA ASN A 126 -12.26 23.23 -11.91
C ASN A 126 -10.88 23.69 -12.29
N ASP A 127 -10.01 22.78 -12.60
CA ASP A 127 -8.64 23.14 -12.93
C ASP A 127 -8.55 24.03 -14.15
N TYR A 128 -9.54 24.03 -14.97
CA TYR A 128 -9.47 24.79 -16.20
C TYR A 128 -9.84 26.23 -16.02
N ASP A 129 -10.27 26.59 -14.86
CA ASP A 129 -10.77 27.92 -14.65
C ASP A 129 -9.73 28.90 -14.20
N CYS A 130 -8.51 28.53 -14.19
CA CYS A 130 -7.45 29.45 -13.76
C CYS A 130 -7.05 30.44 -14.80
#